data_9706c54de9b93a75ddf63930aa47a686
#
_entry.id   9706c54de9b93a75ddf63930aa47a686
#
_cell.length_a   1.000
_cell.length_b   1.000
_cell.length_c   1.000
_cell.angle_alpha   90.00
_cell.angle_beta   90.00
_cell.angle_gamma   90.00
#
_symmetry.space_group_name_H-M   'P 1'
#
loop_
_entity.id
_entity.type
_entity.pdbx_description
1 polymer ?
#
loop_
_entity_poly.entity_id
_entity_poly.type
_entity_poly.pdbx_seq_one_letter_code
_entity_poly.pdbx_strand_id
1 'polypeptide(L)'
;MGKNCVCIHLTYVPYIAAAKELKTKPTQHSVKQLQEVGIQPDILVLRTEYELSLALRKKVALFCNVDPAAVIQSIDVPSIYEVPLKMHQQHLDEIVLTKTGLPINGEPHLEPWLNFLHRMKNATKTVRIGLVGKYVELPDAYKSINESLFQAATYNDRKLDLQYIHSEKLNSGNVDAMLSSLDGVLIAPGFGQRGIEGKFIALKYAREHDIPTFGVCLGMQCMVIEYARDVLGYTDANSTEMDVTTKHNVIDLMEEQKSITNMGGTMRLGAYDCILAEDSIAAKAYGTTHIRERHRHRFEFNNEYRKAFEDAGMRCVGENPETHLVEVVEVPSLRWYVGVQYHPEYNLSLIHISEPTRRV
;
A
#
# COMPACT_ATOMS: atom_id res chain seq x y z
N MET A 1 18.95 26.59 9.03
CA MET A 1 17.65 26.07 9.49
C MET A 1 17.38 26.35 10.98
N GLY A 2 18.40 26.64 11.78
CA GLY A 2 18.26 27.11 13.17
C GLY A 2 17.64 26.08 14.11
N LYS A 3 17.04 26.56 15.19
CA LYS A 3 16.48 25.71 16.28
C LYS A 3 15.20 24.94 15.92
N ASN A 4 14.64 25.13 14.73
CA ASN A 4 13.38 24.50 14.29
C ASN A 4 13.60 23.23 13.45
N CYS A 5 14.82 22.70 13.44
CA CYS A 5 15.15 21.50 12.68
C CYS A 5 16.12 20.63 13.50
N VAL A 6 15.88 19.34 13.54
CA VAL A 6 16.78 18.33 14.13
C VAL A 6 17.31 17.43 13.04
N CYS A 7 18.61 17.27 12.97
CA CYS A 7 19.26 16.36 12.03
C CYS A 7 19.50 15.00 12.71
N ILE A 8 18.73 14.01 12.28
CA ILE A 8 18.93 12.60 12.66
C ILE A 8 19.72 11.92 11.55
N HIS A 9 20.92 11.49 11.83
CA HIS A 9 21.76 10.81 10.86
C HIS A 9 21.78 9.31 11.09
N LEU A 10 21.27 8.55 10.13
CA LEU A 10 21.28 7.09 10.15
C LEU A 10 22.59 6.58 9.53
N THR A 11 23.31 5.75 10.28
CA THR A 11 24.58 5.15 9.85
C THR A 11 24.62 3.67 10.12
N TYR A 12 25.65 3.00 9.62
CA TYR A 12 25.84 1.56 9.79
C TYR A 12 27.09 1.25 10.60
N VAL A 13 26.95 0.34 11.58
CA VAL A 13 28.05 -0.24 12.36
C VAL A 13 28.16 -1.72 12.00
N PRO A 14 28.99 -2.08 11.01
CA PRO A 14 29.12 -3.46 10.58
C PRO A 14 29.79 -4.34 11.61
N TYR A 15 29.35 -5.57 11.71
CA TYR A 15 30.06 -6.65 12.37
C TYR A 15 30.98 -7.35 11.39
N ILE A 16 32.27 -7.45 11.73
CA ILE A 16 33.26 -8.16 10.91
C ILE A 16 33.46 -9.55 11.50
N ALA A 17 32.86 -10.56 10.88
CA ALA A 17 32.88 -11.93 11.37
C ALA A 17 34.29 -12.49 11.58
N ALA A 18 35.22 -12.21 10.67
CA ALA A 18 36.61 -12.64 10.76
C ALA A 18 37.37 -12.05 11.97
N ALA A 19 37.02 -10.81 12.35
CA ALA A 19 37.63 -10.09 13.49
C ALA A 19 36.81 -10.26 14.76
N LYS A 20 35.59 -10.79 14.67
CA LYS A 20 34.62 -10.92 15.78
C LYS A 20 34.36 -9.60 16.50
N GLU A 21 34.28 -8.49 15.75
CA GLU A 21 34.12 -7.16 16.34
C GLU A 21 33.24 -6.23 15.48
N LEU A 22 32.63 -5.26 16.15
CA LEU A 22 31.89 -4.17 15.55
C LEU A 22 32.82 -3.01 15.18
N LYS A 23 32.69 -2.47 13.95
CA LYS A 23 33.55 -1.41 13.44
C LYS A 23 32.81 -0.07 13.38
N THR A 24 33.29 0.91 14.15
CA THR A 24 32.71 2.27 14.20
C THR A 24 33.28 3.24 13.16
N LYS A 25 34.36 2.88 12.47
CA LYS A 25 34.97 3.77 11.45
C LYS A 25 33.99 4.15 10.31
N PRO A 26 33.18 3.26 9.75
CA PRO A 26 32.20 3.63 8.71
C PRO A 26 31.25 4.74 9.18
N THR A 27 30.73 4.64 10.41
CA THR A 27 29.90 5.68 11.04
C THR A 27 30.66 7.02 11.14
N GLN A 28 31.89 6.99 11.64
CA GLN A 28 32.72 8.20 11.78
C GLN A 28 32.99 8.87 10.42
N HIS A 29 33.27 8.09 9.37
CA HIS A 29 33.44 8.61 8.02
C HIS A 29 32.14 9.20 7.45
N SER A 30 31.01 8.53 7.64
CA SER A 30 29.70 9.03 7.20
C SER A 30 29.35 10.36 7.86
N VAL A 31 29.58 10.49 9.16
CA VAL A 31 29.35 11.76 9.88
C VAL A 31 30.32 12.84 9.41
N LYS A 32 31.59 12.50 9.19
CA LYS A 32 32.59 13.45 8.68
C LYS A 32 32.16 13.99 7.30
N GLN A 33 31.69 13.17 6.38
CA GLN A 33 31.19 13.61 5.09
C GLN A 33 29.98 14.54 5.23
N LEU A 34 29.09 14.28 6.18
CA LEU A 34 27.95 15.16 6.47
C LEU A 34 28.43 16.52 7.00
N GLN A 35 29.45 16.53 7.86
CA GLN A 35 30.05 17.75 8.40
C GLN A 35 30.79 18.55 7.32
N GLU A 36 31.40 17.90 6.33
CA GLU A 36 32.07 18.56 5.19
C GLU A 36 31.10 19.39 4.35
N VAL A 37 29.83 19.04 4.29
CA VAL A 37 28.77 19.85 3.65
C VAL A 37 28.08 20.82 4.62
N GLY A 38 28.66 21.04 5.82
CA GLY A 38 28.20 22.02 6.81
C GLY A 38 27.04 21.56 7.69
N ILE A 39 26.75 20.27 7.78
CA ILE A 39 25.68 19.75 8.61
C ILE A 39 26.25 18.96 9.80
N GLN A 40 25.95 19.42 11.01
CA GLN A 40 26.22 18.68 12.25
C GLN A 40 24.99 17.86 12.61
N PRO A 41 25.11 16.52 12.80
CA PRO A 41 23.99 15.72 13.27
C PRO A 41 23.70 16.02 14.75
N ASP A 42 22.42 16.09 15.09
CA ASP A 42 21.94 16.25 16.47
C ASP A 42 21.79 14.90 17.15
N ILE A 43 21.41 13.88 16.38
CA ILE A 43 21.13 12.52 16.83
C ILE A 43 21.77 11.55 15.84
N LEU A 44 22.38 10.48 16.35
CA LEU A 44 22.85 9.36 15.54
C LEU A 44 21.99 8.13 15.79
N VAL A 45 21.51 7.51 14.72
CA VAL A 45 20.86 6.20 14.76
C VAL A 45 21.81 5.19 14.12
N LEU A 46 22.33 4.26 14.92
CA LEU A 46 23.34 3.29 14.53
C LEU A 46 22.68 1.97 14.14
N ARG A 47 22.55 1.71 12.86
CA ARG A 47 22.08 0.42 12.35
C ARG A 47 23.15 -0.64 12.61
N THR A 48 22.77 -1.75 13.26
CA THR A 48 23.72 -2.80 13.66
C THR A 48 23.00 -4.14 13.80
N GLU A 49 23.73 -5.25 13.57
CA GLU A 49 23.25 -6.61 13.81
C GLU A 49 23.30 -7.02 15.29
N TYR A 50 24.25 -6.45 16.02
CA TYR A 50 24.51 -6.80 17.42
C TYR A 50 24.43 -5.60 18.35
N GLU A 51 24.17 -5.85 19.61
CA GLU A 51 24.09 -4.80 20.62
C GLU A 51 25.43 -4.06 20.78
N LEU A 52 25.36 -2.74 20.83
CA LEU A 52 26.50 -1.86 21.03
C LEU A 52 26.73 -1.64 22.52
N SER A 53 27.93 -1.97 23.01
CA SER A 53 28.30 -1.64 24.38
C SER A 53 28.24 -0.13 24.64
N LEU A 54 27.96 0.25 25.88
CA LEU A 54 27.95 1.66 26.30
C LEU A 54 29.29 2.36 25.98
N ALA A 55 30.42 1.67 26.13
CA ALA A 55 31.74 2.19 25.78
C ALA A 55 31.84 2.49 24.29
N LEU A 56 31.31 1.64 23.44
CA LEU A 56 31.31 1.85 21.97
C LEU A 56 30.43 3.02 21.56
N ARG A 57 29.23 3.14 22.16
CA ARG A 57 28.33 4.29 21.92
C ARG A 57 28.97 5.62 22.37
N LYS A 58 29.60 5.66 23.56
CA LYS A 58 30.34 6.83 24.05
C LYS A 58 31.50 7.20 23.11
N LYS A 59 32.22 6.19 22.59
CA LYS A 59 33.29 6.42 21.61
C LYS A 59 32.76 7.05 20.33
N VAL A 60 31.64 6.54 19.78
CA VAL A 60 31.01 7.13 18.58
C VAL A 60 30.58 8.57 18.87
N ALA A 61 29.90 8.81 19.99
CA ALA A 61 29.48 10.14 20.42
C ALA A 61 30.62 11.14 20.42
N LEU A 62 31.74 10.77 21.02
CA LEU A 62 32.96 11.61 21.10
C LEU A 62 33.51 11.96 19.71
N PHE A 63 33.68 10.94 18.84
CA PHE A 63 34.26 11.15 17.50
C PHE A 63 33.33 11.89 16.53
N CYS A 64 32.03 11.83 16.76
CA CYS A 64 31.01 12.46 15.91
C CYS A 64 30.51 13.80 16.49
N ASN A 65 31.03 14.23 17.63
CA ASN A 65 30.61 15.45 18.34
C ASN A 65 29.08 15.49 18.58
N VAL A 66 28.53 14.38 19.11
CA VAL A 66 27.11 14.23 19.45
C VAL A 66 26.98 13.86 20.92
N ASP A 67 25.90 14.29 21.57
CA ASP A 67 25.61 13.91 22.95
C ASP A 67 25.53 12.36 23.05
N PRO A 68 26.24 11.73 24.02
CA PRO A 68 26.14 10.29 24.23
C PRO A 68 24.71 9.76 24.43
N ALA A 69 23.81 10.56 25.00
CA ALA A 69 22.39 10.22 25.14
C ALA A 69 21.66 10.21 23.80
N ALA A 70 22.15 10.99 22.82
CA ALA A 70 21.57 11.05 21.47
C ALA A 70 22.18 10.05 20.48
N VAL A 71 22.90 9.03 20.97
CA VAL A 71 23.41 7.90 20.16
C VAL A 71 22.53 6.69 20.38
N ILE A 72 21.63 6.47 19.46
CA ILE A 72 20.59 5.42 19.47
C ILE A 72 21.05 4.22 18.65
N GLN A 73 20.87 3.00 19.14
CA GLN A 73 21.15 1.80 18.35
C GLN A 73 19.86 1.27 17.70
N SER A 74 19.94 0.92 16.43
CA SER A 74 18.90 0.25 15.68
C SER A 74 19.36 -1.18 15.37
N ILE A 75 19.07 -2.09 16.30
CA ILE A 75 19.41 -3.51 16.17
C ILE A 75 18.40 -4.19 15.25
N ASP A 76 18.83 -5.24 14.55
CA ASP A 76 17.96 -6.11 13.79
C ASP A 76 16.87 -6.70 14.66
N VAL A 77 15.66 -6.62 14.17
CA VAL A 77 14.45 -7.14 14.83
C VAL A 77 13.71 -8.06 13.88
N PRO A 78 12.92 -9.02 14.38
CA PRO A 78 12.17 -9.96 13.55
C PRO A 78 11.17 -9.30 12.61
N SER A 79 10.67 -8.11 12.96
CA SER A 79 9.73 -7.34 12.17
C SER A 79 10.04 -5.84 12.26
N ILE A 80 9.94 -5.13 11.12
CA ILE A 80 10.08 -3.67 11.09
C ILE A 80 9.09 -2.96 12.01
N TYR A 81 7.96 -3.59 12.30
CA TYR A 81 6.94 -3.07 13.22
C TYR A 81 7.40 -3.08 14.70
N GLU A 82 8.50 -3.75 15.05
CA GLU A 82 9.10 -3.67 16.39
C GLU A 82 10.06 -2.47 16.54
N VAL A 83 10.53 -1.90 15.42
CA VAL A 83 11.50 -0.80 15.43
C VAL A 83 11.02 0.42 16.23
N PRO A 84 9.79 0.92 16.09
CA PRO A 84 9.31 2.08 16.86
C PRO A 84 9.41 1.86 18.36
N LEU A 85 9.08 0.65 18.86
CA LEU A 85 9.21 0.33 20.28
C LEU A 85 10.67 0.33 20.74
N LYS A 86 11.58 -0.16 19.90
CA LYS A 86 13.03 -0.16 20.20
C LYS A 86 13.59 1.26 20.23
N MET A 87 13.07 2.16 19.40
CA MET A 87 13.46 3.59 19.42
C MET A 87 12.91 4.28 20.67
N HIS A 88 11.63 4.06 21.00
CA HIS A 88 11.02 4.60 22.22
C HIS A 88 11.73 4.11 23.49
N GLN A 89 12.08 2.81 23.59
CA GLN A 89 12.85 2.26 24.72
C GLN A 89 14.21 2.95 24.94
N GLN A 90 14.72 3.65 23.96
CA GLN A 90 15.96 4.43 24.03
C GLN A 90 15.70 5.94 24.09
N HIS A 91 14.44 6.36 24.32
CA HIS A 91 14.01 7.74 24.48
C HIS A 91 14.29 8.63 23.24
N LEU A 92 14.29 8.04 22.00
CA LEU A 92 14.52 8.82 20.79
C LEU A 92 13.47 9.95 20.61
N ASP A 93 12.23 9.66 20.88
CA ASP A 93 11.10 10.58 20.84
C ASP A 93 11.28 11.75 21.81
N GLU A 94 11.61 11.49 23.08
CA GLU A 94 11.88 12.51 24.10
C GLU A 94 13.08 13.39 23.75
N ILE A 95 14.15 12.78 23.20
CA ILE A 95 15.35 13.49 22.73
C ILE A 95 14.99 14.44 21.59
N VAL A 96 14.17 13.99 20.63
CA VAL A 96 13.70 14.83 19.52
C VAL A 96 12.86 16.00 20.05
N LEU A 97 11.88 15.75 20.91
CA LEU A 97 11.05 16.79 21.53
C LEU A 97 11.91 17.81 22.28
N THR A 98 12.86 17.34 23.10
CA THR A 98 13.78 18.21 23.84
C THR A 98 14.61 19.09 22.91
N LYS A 99 15.17 18.51 21.84
CA LYS A 99 16.02 19.27 20.89
C LYS A 99 15.22 20.27 20.03
N THR A 100 13.94 20.00 19.80
CA THR A 100 13.02 20.93 19.09
C THR A 100 12.37 21.94 20.01
N GLY A 101 12.55 21.82 21.32
CA GLY A 101 11.91 22.69 22.32
C GLY A 101 10.40 22.45 22.46
N LEU A 102 9.93 21.28 22.06
CA LEU A 102 8.54 20.86 22.21
C LEU A 102 8.31 20.21 23.59
N PRO A 103 7.13 20.35 24.19
CA PRO A 103 6.84 19.75 25.49
C PRO A 103 6.73 18.24 25.39
N ILE A 104 7.23 17.55 26.43
CA ILE A 104 7.01 16.12 26.62
C ILE A 104 5.72 15.96 27.43
N ASN A 105 4.64 15.56 26.78
CA ASN A 105 3.30 15.47 27.38
C ASN A 105 2.93 14.02 27.74
N GLY A 106 3.66 13.44 28.69
CA GLY A 106 3.39 12.07 29.16
C GLY A 106 3.92 10.97 28.22
N GLU A 107 3.50 9.75 28.49
CA GLU A 107 3.86 8.58 27.69
C GLU A 107 3.05 8.52 26.38
N PRO A 108 3.66 8.07 25.26
CA PRO A 108 2.94 7.90 24.02
C PRO A 108 1.91 6.77 24.12
N HIS A 109 0.76 6.94 23.47
CA HIS A 109 -0.29 5.92 23.39
C HIS A 109 0.10 4.80 22.43
N LEU A 110 0.85 3.81 22.91
CA LEU A 110 1.36 2.69 22.11
C LEU A 110 0.50 1.42 22.19
N GLU A 111 -0.60 1.43 22.95
CA GLU A 111 -1.48 0.27 23.13
C GLU A 111 -2.02 -0.30 21.79
N PRO A 112 -2.48 0.50 20.84
CA PRO A 112 -2.92 -0.03 19.54
C PRO A 112 -1.79 -0.70 18.78
N TRP A 113 -0.58 -0.14 18.85
CA TRP A 113 0.62 -0.71 18.23
C TRP A 113 1.04 -2.03 18.87
N LEU A 114 1.02 -2.10 20.19
CA LEU A 114 1.30 -3.33 20.95
C LEU A 114 0.26 -4.42 20.64
N ASN A 115 -1.01 -4.06 20.53
CA ASN A 115 -2.07 -4.97 20.14
C ASN A 115 -1.86 -5.52 18.72
N PHE A 116 -1.46 -4.68 17.77
CA PHE A 116 -1.11 -5.12 16.42
C PHE A 116 0.03 -6.15 16.44
N LEU A 117 1.12 -5.86 17.17
CA LEU A 117 2.26 -6.78 17.32
C LEU A 117 1.86 -8.09 18.00
N HIS A 118 0.97 -8.02 18.99
CA HIS A 118 0.44 -9.21 19.66
C HIS A 118 -0.34 -10.09 18.69
N ARG A 119 -1.27 -9.51 17.90
CA ARG A 119 -2.03 -10.24 16.85
C ARG A 119 -1.09 -10.86 15.83
N MET A 120 -0.14 -10.07 15.31
CA MET A 120 0.86 -10.53 14.34
C MET A 120 1.62 -11.78 14.83
N LYS A 121 2.06 -11.78 16.11
CA LYS A 121 2.83 -12.90 16.70
C LYS A 121 1.98 -14.13 17.00
N ASN A 122 0.72 -13.93 17.35
CA ASN A 122 -0.17 -15.01 17.84
C ASN A 122 -1.15 -15.54 16.79
N ALA A 123 -1.18 -14.99 15.58
CA ALA A 123 -2.01 -15.50 14.51
C ALA A 123 -1.67 -16.98 14.20
N THR A 124 -2.67 -17.86 14.23
CA THR A 124 -2.50 -19.30 13.99
C THR A 124 -3.10 -19.76 12.67
N LYS A 125 -4.11 -19.04 12.17
CA LYS A 125 -4.80 -19.36 10.91
C LYS A 125 -4.15 -18.59 9.77
N THR A 126 -4.06 -19.20 8.60
CA THR A 126 -3.52 -18.57 7.39
C THR A 126 -4.65 -18.13 6.47
N VAL A 127 -4.46 -17.02 5.76
CA VAL A 127 -5.25 -16.59 4.61
C VAL A 127 -4.34 -16.55 3.38
N ARG A 128 -4.75 -17.20 2.29
CA ARG A 128 -4.02 -17.27 1.02
C ARG A 128 -4.60 -16.28 0.04
N ILE A 129 -3.82 -15.28 -0.33
CA ILE A 129 -4.24 -14.24 -1.28
C ILE A 129 -3.36 -14.31 -2.53
N GLY A 130 -3.99 -14.40 -3.69
CA GLY A 130 -3.32 -14.29 -4.97
C GLY A 130 -3.24 -12.83 -5.43
N LEU A 131 -2.03 -12.32 -5.64
CA LEU A 131 -1.81 -11.01 -6.26
C LEU A 131 -1.52 -11.20 -7.75
N VAL A 132 -2.51 -10.94 -8.59
CA VAL A 132 -2.41 -11.06 -10.05
C VAL A 132 -1.88 -9.76 -10.65
N GLY A 133 -0.64 -9.78 -11.14
CA GLY A 133 0.02 -8.59 -11.66
C GLY A 133 1.12 -8.90 -12.66
N LYS A 134 1.71 -7.85 -13.26
CA LYS A 134 2.78 -7.99 -14.26
C LYS A 134 4.19 -7.76 -13.72
N TYR A 135 4.32 -7.18 -12.52
CA TYR A 135 5.61 -6.85 -11.89
C TYR A 135 5.91 -7.73 -10.67
N VAL A 136 5.40 -8.95 -10.67
CA VAL A 136 5.49 -9.88 -9.53
C VAL A 136 6.92 -10.38 -9.24
N GLU A 137 7.84 -10.23 -10.20
CA GLU A 137 9.27 -10.52 -10.03
C GLU A 137 10.01 -9.40 -9.28
N LEU A 138 9.35 -8.23 -9.09
CA LEU A 138 9.87 -7.08 -8.37
C LEU A 138 8.94 -6.77 -7.18
N PRO A 139 9.11 -7.41 -6.02
CA PRO A 139 8.21 -7.27 -4.86
C PRO A 139 7.97 -5.81 -4.44
N ASP A 140 8.97 -4.93 -4.62
CA ASP A 140 8.86 -3.51 -4.31
C ASP A 140 7.87 -2.75 -5.20
N ALA A 141 7.53 -3.28 -6.39
CA ALA A 141 6.52 -2.68 -7.26
C ALA A 141 5.11 -2.66 -6.63
N TYR A 142 4.86 -3.60 -5.71
CA TYR A 142 3.59 -3.73 -4.99
C TYR A 142 3.75 -3.53 -3.48
N LYS A 143 4.79 -2.80 -3.04
CA LYS A 143 5.15 -2.66 -1.62
C LYS A 143 3.96 -2.21 -0.76
N SER A 144 3.25 -1.14 -1.15
CA SER A 144 2.10 -0.64 -0.40
C SER A 144 0.96 -1.65 -0.32
N ILE A 145 0.67 -2.36 -1.41
CA ILE A 145 -0.34 -3.43 -1.44
C ILE A 145 0.05 -4.59 -0.51
N ASN A 146 1.32 -5.02 -0.57
CA ASN A 146 1.83 -6.08 0.28
C ASN A 146 1.69 -5.74 1.76
N GLU A 147 2.10 -4.52 2.13
CA GLU A 147 1.96 -4.03 3.51
C GLU A 147 0.49 -3.92 3.94
N SER A 148 -0.39 -3.46 3.03
CA SER A 148 -1.82 -3.35 3.29
C SER A 148 -2.47 -4.71 3.52
N LEU A 149 -2.16 -5.70 2.69
CA LEU A 149 -2.64 -7.07 2.86
C LEU A 149 -2.11 -7.71 4.14
N PHE A 150 -0.83 -7.47 4.47
CA PHE A 150 -0.24 -7.94 5.72
C PHE A 150 -0.93 -7.33 6.94
N GLN A 151 -1.16 -6.01 6.95
CA GLN A 151 -1.86 -5.33 8.03
C GLN A 151 -3.30 -5.83 8.16
N ALA A 152 -4.03 -5.96 7.04
CA ALA A 152 -5.39 -6.48 7.03
C ALA A 152 -5.48 -7.93 7.56
N ALA A 153 -4.56 -8.80 7.14
CA ALA A 153 -4.49 -10.17 7.65
C ALA A 153 -4.22 -10.19 9.16
N THR A 154 -3.26 -9.39 9.64
CA THR A 154 -2.93 -9.25 11.05
C THR A 154 -4.14 -8.74 11.87
N TYR A 155 -4.85 -7.73 11.37
CA TYR A 155 -6.05 -7.18 12.01
C TYR A 155 -7.16 -8.23 12.16
N ASN A 156 -7.22 -9.20 11.25
CA ASN A 156 -8.16 -10.31 11.27
C ASN A 156 -7.60 -11.58 11.93
N ASP A 157 -6.51 -11.49 12.70
CA ASP A 157 -5.84 -12.60 13.38
C ASP A 157 -5.43 -13.73 12.42
N ARG A 158 -4.91 -13.35 11.23
CA ARG A 158 -4.46 -14.27 10.19
C ARG A 158 -2.99 -14.04 9.86
N LYS A 159 -2.31 -15.11 9.47
CA LYS A 159 -1.04 -15.04 8.75
C LYS A 159 -1.31 -14.89 7.27
N LEU A 160 -0.67 -13.92 6.62
CA LEU A 160 -0.77 -13.77 5.18
C LEU A 160 0.16 -14.77 4.48
N ASP A 161 -0.42 -15.57 3.58
CA ASP A 161 0.29 -16.33 2.54
C ASP A 161 -0.01 -15.64 1.20
N LEU A 162 0.93 -14.75 0.77
CA LEU A 162 0.77 -13.96 -0.43
C LEU A 162 1.43 -14.65 -1.62
N GLN A 163 0.62 -15.07 -2.57
CA GLN A 163 1.06 -15.73 -3.79
C GLN A 163 1.08 -14.75 -4.97
N TYR A 164 2.25 -14.51 -5.53
CA TYR A 164 2.42 -13.65 -6.70
C TYR A 164 2.12 -14.42 -7.97
N ILE A 165 1.14 -13.97 -8.74
CA ILE A 165 0.68 -14.61 -9.98
C ILE A 165 0.98 -13.70 -11.15
N HIS A 166 1.90 -14.14 -12.02
CA HIS A 166 2.30 -13.39 -13.19
C HIS A 166 1.20 -13.42 -14.25
N SER A 167 0.54 -12.28 -14.47
CA SER A 167 -0.63 -12.21 -15.35
C SER A 167 -0.33 -12.60 -16.80
N GLU A 168 0.88 -12.38 -17.32
CA GLU A 168 1.26 -12.81 -18.69
C GLU A 168 1.41 -14.32 -18.83
N LYS A 169 1.63 -15.05 -17.73
CA LYS A 169 1.79 -16.50 -17.73
C LYS A 169 0.47 -17.23 -17.44
N LEU A 170 -0.58 -16.49 -17.08
CA LEU A 170 -1.88 -17.06 -16.75
C LEU A 170 -2.71 -17.29 -18.04
N ASN A 171 -3.28 -18.48 -18.16
CA ASN A 171 -4.09 -18.89 -19.29
C ASN A 171 -5.19 -19.89 -18.84
N SER A 172 -6.12 -20.23 -19.73
CA SER A 172 -7.24 -21.14 -19.43
C SER A 172 -6.82 -22.56 -19.00
N GLY A 173 -5.62 -22.99 -19.36
CA GLY A 173 -5.10 -24.32 -19.01
C GLY A 173 -4.44 -24.39 -17.62
N ASN A 174 -4.08 -23.25 -17.02
CA ASN A 174 -3.40 -23.25 -15.73
C ASN A 174 -4.11 -22.43 -14.64
N VAL A 175 -5.17 -21.69 -14.98
CA VAL A 175 -5.86 -20.80 -14.04
C VAL A 175 -6.44 -21.54 -12.84
N ASP A 176 -7.02 -22.72 -13.04
CA ASP A 176 -7.56 -23.56 -11.97
C ASP A 176 -6.46 -23.95 -10.97
N ALA A 177 -5.34 -24.45 -11.45
CA ALA A 177 -4.22 -24.83 -10.59
C ALA A 177 -3.62 -23.66 -9.81
N MET A 178 -3.71 -22.43 -10.36
CA MET A 178 -3.16 -21.21 -9.74
C MET A 178 -4.12 -20.56 -8.75
N LEU A 179 -5.45 -20.66 -8.94
CA LEU A 179 -6.41 -19.88 -8.17
C LEU A 179 -7.30 -20.73 -7.25
N SER A 180 -7.54 -22.01 -7.53
CA SER A 180 -8.55 -22.83 -6.81
C SER A 180 -8.28 -22.98 -5.31
N SER A 181 -7.02 -22.88 -4.88
CA SER A 181 -6.63 -23.02 -3.46
C SER A 181 -6.58 -21.68 -2.69
N LEU A 182 -6.90 -20.56 -3.35
CA LEU A 182 -6.84 -19.25 -2.74
C LEU A 182 -8.12 -18.89 -1.99
N ASP A 183 -7.95 -18.16 -0.89
CA ASP A 183 -9.05 -17.59 -0.12
C ASP A 183 -9.54 -16.26 -0.71
N GLY A 184 -8.74 -15.62 -1.56
CA GLY A 184 -9.08 -14.40 -2.27
C GLY A 184 -8.05 -14.02 -3.32
N VAL A 185 -8.47 -13.16 -4.27
CA VAL A 185 -7.64 -12.66 -5.38
C VAL A 185 -7.66 -11.15 -5.40
N LEU A 186 -6.48 -10.54 -5.50
CA LEU A 186 -6.33 -9.11 -5.76
C LEU A 186 -5.79 -8.91 -7.18
N ILE A 187 -6.53 -8.14 -7.98
CA ILE A 187 -6.09 -7.73 -9.31
C ILE A 187 -5.34 -6.40 -9.17
N ALA A 188 -4.04 -6.47 -9.40
CA ALA A 188 -3.12 -5.37 -9.15
C ALA A 188 -3.36 -4.17 -10.07
N PRO A 189 -3.09 -2.94 -9.61
CA PRO A 189 -3.05 -1.75 -10.45
C PRO A 189 -1.93 -1.82 -11.49
N GLY A 190 -1.92 -0.87 -12.42
CA GLY A 190 -0.91 -0.73 -13.46
C GLY A 190 -1.40 0.11 -14.62
N PHE A 191 -0.63 0.09 -15.74
CA PHE A 191 -0.94 0.81 -16.98
C PHE A 191 -0.62 -0.04 -18.20
N GLY A 192 -1.29 0.23 -19.34
CA GLY A 192 -1.03 -0.37 -20.65
C GLY A 192 -1.43 -1.85 -20.78
N GLN A 193 -1.28 -2.37 -21.98
CA GLN A 193 -1.86 -3.65 -22.42
C GLN A 193 -1.17 -4.90 -21.87
N ARG A 194 0.09 -4.82 -21.44
CA ARG A 194 0.89 -5.99 -21.05
C ARG A 194 0.25 -6.73 -19.87
N GLY A 195 -0.04 -8.03 -20.04
CA GLY A 195 -0.59 -8.91 -18.99
C GLY A 195 -2.08 -8.74 -18.70
N ILE A 196 -2.82 -8.00 -19.53
CA ILE A 196 -4.25 -7.72 -19.31
C ILE A 196 -5.10 -8.97 -19.56
N GLU A 197 -4.84 -9.74 -20.60
CA GLU A 197 -5.62 -10.94 -20.91
C GLU A 197 -5.57 -11.97 -19.78
N GLY A 198 -4.42 -12.13 -19.12
CA GLY A 198 -4.33 -13.01 -17.95
C GLY A 198 -5.12 -12.47 -16.74
N LYS A 199 -5.28 -11.14 -16.61
CA LYS A 199 -6.18 -10.58 -15.59
C LYS A 199 -7.65 -10.88 -15.89
N PHE A 200 -8.08 -10.82 -17.17
CA PHE A 200 -9.44 -11.21 -17.55
C PHE A 200 -9.70 -12.69 -17.27
N ILE A 201 -8.75 -13.57 -17.60
CA ILE A 201 -8.84 -15.00 -17.28
C ILE A 201 -8.96 -15.24 -15.77
N ALA A 202 -8.15 -14.53 -14.95
CA ALA A 202 -8.24 -14.62 -13.50
C ALA A 202 -9.59 -14.13 -12.97
N LEU A 203 -10.09 -13.01 -13.47
CA LEU A 203 -11.35 -12.39 -13.08
C LEU A 203 -12.54 -13.30 -13.42
N LYS A 204 -12.58 -13.82 -14.64
CA LYS A 204 -13.62 -14.76 -15.08
C LYS A 204 -13.63 -15.98 -14.18
N TYR A 205 -12.48 -16.62 -13.98
CA TYR A 205 -12.37 -17.79 -13.12
C TYR A 205 -12.84 -17.49 -11.69
N ALA A 206 -12.35 -16.39 -11.10
CA ALA A 206 -12.70 -16.01 -9.73
C ALA A 206 -14.20 -15.71 -9.59
N ARG A 207 -14.82 -15.04 -10.55
CA ARG A 207 -16.26 -14.75 -10.58
C ARG A 207 -17.10 -16.02 -10.71
N GLU A 208 -16.74 -16.91 -11.62
CA GLU A 208 -17.46 -18.17 -11.84
C GLU A 208 -17.35 -19.17 -10.67
N HIS A 209 -16.29 -19.07 -9.85
CA HIS A 209 -16.04 -19.93 -8.69
C HIS A 209 -16.30 -19.24 -7.34
N ASP A 210 -16.91 -18.04 -7.34
CA ASP A 210 -17.20 -17.24 -6.14
C ASP A 210 -15.98 -17.06 -5.22
N ILE A 211 -14.78 -16.88 -5.82
CA ILE A 211 -13.57 -16.52 -5.07
C ILE A 211 -13.61 -15.04 -4.76
N PRO A 212 -13.47 -14.61 -3.49
CA PRO A 212 -13.40 -13.21 -3.12
C PRO A 212 -12.37 -12.44 -3.96
N THR A 213 -12.82 -11.41 -4.65
CA THR A 213 -11.98 -10.66 -5.62
C THR A 213 -12.00 -9.17 -5.33
N PHE A 214 -10.82 -8.56 -5.33
CA PHE A 214 -10.64 -7.13 -5.17
C PHE A 214 -9.82 -6.55 -6.33
N GLY A 215 -10.38 -5.58 -7.05
CA GLY A 215 -9.72 -4.90 -8.16
C GLY A 215 -9.33 -3.48 -7.78
N VAL A 216 -8.04 -3.10 -7.93
CA VAL A 216 -7.54 -1.77 -7.60
C VAL A 216 -7.14 -1.04 -8.89
N CYS A 217 -7.71 0.14 -9.13
CA CYS A 217 -7.44 1.03 -10.26
C CYS A 217 -7.59 0.28 -11.60
N LEU A 218 -6.52 -0.04 -12.32
CA LEU A 218 -6.58 -0.91 -13.50
C LEU A 218 -7.24 -2.26 -13.21
N GLY A 219 -7.15 -2.76 -11.98
CA GLY A 219 -7.85 -3.97 -11.57
C GLY A 219 -9.37 -3.85 -11.66
N MET A 220 -9.94 -2.74 -11.17
CA MET A 220 -11.36 -2.42 -11.35
C MET A 220 -11.72 -2.30 -12.85
N GLN A 221 -10.90 -1.59 -13.62
CA GLN A 221 -11.14 -1.44 -15.07
C GLN A 221 -11.16 -2.81 -15.78
N CYS A 222 -10.26 -3.72 -15.39
CA CYS A 222 -10.28 -5.09 -15.90
C CYS A 222 -11.57 -5.85 -15.48
N MET A 223 -12.07 -5.64 -14.26
CA MET A 223 -13.33 -6.24 -13.80
C MET A 223 -14.52 -5.76 -14.67
N VAL A 224 -14.57 -4.48 -14.96
CA VAL A 224 -15.60 -3.88 -15.82
C VAL A 224 -15.51 -4.45 -17.25
N ILE A 225 -14.32 -4.52 -17.82
CA ILE A 225 -14.13 -5.05 -19.20
C ILE A 225 -14.49 -6.55 -19.26
N GLU A 226 -14.03 -7.35 -18.32
CA GLU A 226 -14.35 -8.80 -18.26
C GLU A 226 -15.85 -9.01 -18.15
N TYR A 227 -16.51 -8.28 -17.24
CA TYR A 227 -17.95 -8.38 -17.04
C TYR A 227 -18.74 -7.95 -18.31
N ALA A 228 -18.28 -6.91 -18.98
CA ALA A 228 -18.88 -6.50 -20.25
C ALA A 228 -18.77 -7.58 -21.34
N ARG A 229 -17.62 -8.24 -21.44
CA ARG A 229 -17.39 -9.31 -22.44
C ARG A 229 -18.17 -10.56 -22.14
N ASP A 230 -18.10 -11.05 -20.91
CA ASP A 230 -18.58 -12.38 -20.55
C ASP A 230 -20.00 -12.39 -19.99
N VAL A 231 -20.53 -11.28 -19.47
CA VAL A 231 -21.89 -11.20 -18.91
C VAL A 231 -22.84 -10.37 -19.79
N LEU A 232 -22.39 -9.20 -20.26
CA LEU A 232 -23.19 -8.35 -21.16
C LEU A 232 -23.14 -8.80 -22.63
N GLY A 233 -22.16 -9.64 -23.02
CA GLY A 233 -21.97 -10.12 -24.38
C GLY A 233 -21.32 -9.09 -25.33
N TYR A 234 -20.73 -8.01 -24.81
CA TYR A 234 -19.97 -7.04 -25.59
C TYR A 234 -18.55 -7.55 -25.85
N THR A 235 -18.41 -8.51 -26.75
CA THR A 235 -17.18 -9.29 -26.96
C THR A 235 -15.93 -8.44 -27.29
N ASP A 236 -16.13 -7.24 -27.84
CA ASP A 236 -15.08 -6.26 -28.17
C ASP A 236 -14.90 -5.20 -27.08
N ALA A 237 -15.61 -5.28 -25.94
CA ALA A 237 -15.51 -4.30 -24.87
C ALA A 237 -14.07 -4.11 -24.40
N ASN A 238 -13.63 -2.86 -24.27
CA ASN A 238 -12.25 -2.53 -23.88
C ASN A 238 -12.15 -1.15 -23.26
N SER A 239 -10.95 -0.79 -22.84
CA SER A 239 -10.53 0.58 -22.55
C SER A 239 -9.96 1.22 -23.81
N THR A 240 -10.25 2.50 -24.06
CA THR A 240 -9.59 3.26 -25.11
C THR A 240 -8.09 3.48 -24.87
N GLU A 241 -7.57 3.19 -23.68
CA GLU A 241 -6.12 3.07 -23.42
C GLU A 241 -5.49 1.89 -24.19
N MET A 242 -6.24 0.80 -24.30
CA MET A 242 -5.75 -0.48 -24.83
C MET A 242 -6.13 -0.67 -26.30
N ASP A 243 -7.35 -0.25 -26.67
CA ASP A 243 -7.87 -0.32 -28.02
C ASP A 243 -8.74 0.90 -28.33
N VAL A 244 -8.19 1.85 -29.08
CA VAL A 244 -8.90 3.08 -29.49
C VAL A 244 -10.01 2.81 -30.52
N THR A 245 -10.09 1.60 -31.06
CA THR A 245 -11.05 1.22 -32.10
C THR A 245 -12.24 0.42 -31.55
N THR A 246 -12.23 0.10 -30.24
CA THR A 246 -13.33 -0.64 -29.62
C THR A 246 -14.66 0.07 -29.79
N LYS A 247 -15.72 -0.68 -30.11
CA LYS A 247 -17.09 -0.14 -30.23
C LYS A 247 -17.76 -0.01 -28.85
N HIS A 248 -17.32 -0.79 -27.88
CA HIS A 248 -17.83 -0.76 -26.50
C HIS A 248 -16.71 -0.31 -25.56
N ASN A 249 -16.44 1.01 -25.57
CA ASN A 249 -15.46 1.66 -24.72
C ASN A 249 -15.99 1.83 -23.29
N VAL A 250 -16.16 0.71 -22.59
CA VAL A 250 -16.69 0.68 -21.21
C VAL A 250 -15.76 1.37 -20.20
N ILE A 251 -14.49 1.55 -20.57
CA ILE A 251 -13.50 2.41 -19.92
C ILE A 251 -12.97 3.40 -20.94
N ASP A 252 -13.06 4.70 -20.62
CA ASP A 252 -12.70 5.78 -21.55
C ASP A 252 -11.94 6.92 -20.86
N LEU A 253 -11.40 7.84 -21.65
CA LEU A 253 -10.82 9.08 -21.15
C LEU A 253 -11.89 9.95 -20.47
N MET A 254 -11.50 10.63 -19.40
CA MET A 254 -12.34 11.69 -18.83
C MET A 254 -12.67 12.75 -19.88
N GLU A 255 -13.89 13.28 -19.84
CA GLU A 255 -14.36 14.31 -20.80
C GLU A 255 -13.41 15.53 -20.85
N GLU A 256 -12.93 15.96 -19.69
CA GLU A 256 -11.97 17.08 -19.56
C GLU A 256 -10.64 16.83 -20.28
N GLN A 257 -10.28 15.57 -20.50
CA GLN A 257 -9.01 15.17 -21.11
C GLN A 257 -9.12 14.94 -22.63
N LYS A 258 -10.32 14.80 -23.16
CA LYS A 258 -10.55 14.58 -24.61
C LYS A 258 -10.09 15.77 -25.47
N SER A 259 -10.00 16.97 -24.90
CA SER A 259 -9.58 18.19 -25.58
C SER A 259 -8.09 18.51 -25.45
N ILE A 260 -7.32 17.75 -24.69
CA ILE A 260 -5.92 18.08 -24.36
C ILE A 260 -4.95 17.33 -25.27
N THR A 261 -4.21 18.07 -26.09
CA THR A 261 -3.20 17.51 -27.02
C THR A 261 -1.89 17.09 -26.33
N ASN A 262 -1.60 17.60 -25.12
CA ASN A 262 -0.37 17.34 -24.39
C ASN A 262 -0.65 16.46 -23.15
N MET A 263 -0.30 15.18 -23.21
CA MET A 263 -0.61 14.17 -22.19
C MET A 263 0.14 14.36 -20.84
N GLY A 264 1.09 15.27 -20.76
CA GLY A 264 1.81 15.58 -19.50
C GLY A 264 0.92 16.39 -18.56
N GLY A 265 0.67 15.86 -17.34
CA GLY A 265 -0.12 16.57 -16.32
C GLY A 265 -1.63 16.34 -16.36
N THR A 266 -2.13 15.41 -17.19
CA THR A 266 -3.57 15.12 -17.32
C THR A 266 -4.07 13.98 -16.45
N MET A 267 -3.23 13.41 -15.59
CA MET A 267 -3.67 12.35 -14.66
C MET A 267 -4.50 12.96 -13.52
N ARG A 268 -5.57 12.28 -13.13
CA ARG A 268 -6.26 12.56 -11.87
C ARG A 268 -5.34 12.11 -10.73
N LEU A 269 -4.78 13.08 -10.03
CA LEU A 269 -3.79 12.89 -8.97
C LEU A 269 -4.27 13.52 -7.66
N GLY A 270 -4.10 12.82 -6.55
CA GLY A 270 -4.45 13.32 -5.23
C GLY A 270 -5.67 12.64 -4.62
N ALA A 271 -6.17 13.21 -3.54
CA ALA A 271 -7.30 12.67 -2.80
C ALA A 271 -8.60 13.35 -3.25
N TYR A 272 -9.60 12.53 -3.59
CA TYR A 272 -10.94 12.97 -4.01
C TYR A 272 -12.00 12.31 -3.15
N ASP A 273 -13.13 13.00 -3.00
CA ASP A 273 -14.26 12.50 -2.25
C ASP A 273 -15.04 11.47 -3.08
N CYS A 274 -15.55 10.44 -2.41
CA CYS A 274 -16.42 9.43 -2.99
C CYS A 274 -17.59 9.16 -2.03
N ILE A 275 -18.80 9.17 -2.56
CA ILE A 275 -20.02 8.80 -1.84
C ILE A 275 -20.37 7.37 -2.17
N LEU A 276 -20.49 6.54 -1.15
CA LEU A 276 -20.85 5.13 -1.25
C LEU A 276 -22.35 4.92 -0.99
N ALA A 277 -22.97 4.01 -1.71
CA ALA A 277 -24.33 3.56 -1.42
C ALA A 277 -24.35 2.90 -0.02
N GLU A 278 -25.35 3.27 0.81
CA GLU A 278 -25.42 2.84 2.22
C GLU A 278 -25.46 1.30 2.39
N ASP A 279 -26.13 0.62 1.49
CA ASP A 279 -26.30 -0.85 1.50
C ASP A 279 -25.15 -1.62 0.86
N SER A 280 -24.14 -0.90 0.30
CA SER A 280 -23.02 -1.51 -0.43
C SER A 280 -22.08 -2.30 0.48
N ILE A 281 -21.38 -3.27 -0.11
CA ILE A 281 -20.29 -4.01 0.53
C ILE A 281 -19.16 -3.02 0.90
N ALA A 282 -18.86 -2.08 0.01
CA ALA A 282 -17.84 -1.08 0.24
C ALA A 282 -18.15 -0.19 1.45
N ALA A 283 -19.39 0.36 1.58
CA ALA A 283 -19.78 1.18 2.73
C ALA A 283 -19.67 0.40 4.05
N LYS A 284 -20.07 -0.87 4.06
CA LYS A 284 -19.91 -1.75 5.24
C LYS A 284 -18.44 -1.96 5.60
N ALA A 285 -17.56 -2.12 4.61
CA ALA A 285 -16.13 -2.31 4.84
C ALA A 285 -15.47 -1.04 5.38
N TYR A 286 -15.86 0.15 4.88
CA TYR A 286 -15.36 1.43 5.38
C TYR A 286 -16.01 1.89 6.70
N GLY A 287 -17.20 1.38 7.03
CA GLY A 287 -17.99 1.85 8.17
C GLY A 287 -18.56 3.27 7.99
N THR A 288 -18.58 3.78 6.77
CA THR A 288 -19.06 5.12 6.40
C THR A 288 -19.45 5.16 4.92
N THR A 289 -20.35 6.08 4.57
CA THR A 289 -20.73 6.32 3.18
C THR A 289 -19.94 7.44 2.51
N HIS A 290 -19.20 8.25 3.28
CA HIS A 290 -18.36 9.30 2.73
C HIS A 290 -16.89 8.96 2.98
N ILE A 291 -16.14 8.78 1.91
CA ILE A 291 -14.71 8.45 1.93
C ILE A 291 -13.93 9.45 1.09
N ARG A 292 -12.64 9.56 1.37
CA ARG A 292 -11.71 10.37 0.59
C ARG A 292 -10.46 9.57 0.30
N GLU A 293 -10.25 9.19 -0.97
CA GLU A 293 -9.22 8.26 -1.38
C GLU A 293 -8.31 8.84 -2.47
N ARG A 294 -7.10 8.30 -2.59
CA ARG A 294 -6.09 8.80 -3.53
C ARG A 294 -6.22 8.16 -4.89
N HIS A 295 -6.19 8.98 -5.93
CA HIS A 295 -6.26 8.56 -7.33
C HIS A 295 -4.92 8.76 -8.04
N ARG A 296 -4.66 7.89 -9.02
CA ARG A 296 -3.55 8.01 -9.96
C ARG A 296 -3.92 7.31 -11.27
N HIS A 297 -4.82 7.89 -12.04
CA HIS A 297 -5.29 7.31 -13.30
C HIS A 297 -5.74 8.38 -14.27
N ARG A 298 -6.00 7.99 -15.52
CA ARG A 298 -6.47 8.85 -16.59
C ARG A 298 -7.77 8.34 -17.19
N PHE A 299 -7.94 7.02 -17.27
CA PHE A 299 -9.10 6.35 -17.80
C PHE A 299 -10.05 5.96 -16.68
N GLU A 300 -11.35 6.02 -16.97
CA GLU A 300 -12.42 5.83 -15.98
C GLU A 300 -13.56 5.02 -16.57
N PHE A 301 -14.45 4.56 -15.69
CA PHE A 301 -15.70 3.91 -16.09
C PHE A 301 -16.54 4.86 -16.97
N ASN A 302 -17.00 4.38 -18.13
CA ASN A 302 -17.87 5.15 -19.01
C ASN A 302 -19.32 5.08 -18.54
N ASN A 303 -19.84 6.18 -18.01
CA ASN A 303 -21.17 6.27 -17.42
C ASN A 303 -22.32 5.96 -18.41
N GLU A 304 -22.09 6.02 -19.73
CA GLU A 304 -23.08 5.62 -20.72
C GLU A 304 -23.50 4.15 -20.59
N TYR A 305 -22.60 3.31 -20.09
CA TYR A 305 -22.86 1.88 -19.88
C TYR A 305 -23.42 1.56 -18.49
N ARG A 306 -23.46 2.52 -17.55
CA ARG A 306 -23.87 2.30 -16.15
C ARG A 306 -25.15 1.47 -16.04
N LYS A 307 -26.19 1.89 -16.73
CA LYS A 307 -27.48 1.19 -16.70
C LYS A 307 -27.38 -0.28 -17.15
N ALA A 308 -26.61 -0.55 -18.21
CA ALA A 308 -26.45 -1.92 -18.72
C ALA A 308 -25.74 -2.82 -17.69
N PHE A 309 -24.73 -2.32 -16.97
CA PHE A 309 -24.06 -3.06 -15.89
C PHE A 309 -24.98 -3.31 -14.71
N GLU A 310 -25.74 -2.29 -14.27
CA GLU A 310 -26.67 -2.40 -13.15
C GLU A 310 -27.80 -3.39 -13.44
N ASP A 311 -28.37 -3.33 -14.65
CA ASP A 311 -29.41 -4.29 -15.11
C ASP A 311 -28.88 -5.74 -15.15
N ALA A 312 -27.59 -5.93 -15.38
CA ALA A 312 -26.93 -7.24 -15.41
C ALA A 312 -26.36 -7.69 -14.04
N GLY A 313 -26.47 -6.87 -13.00
CA GLY A 313 -26.11 -7.23 -11.64
C GLY A 313 -24.77 -6.71 -11.11
N MET A 314 -23.99 -5.95 -11.90
CA MET A 314 -22.85 -5.18 -11.39
C MET A 314 -23.33 -3.78 -11.00
N ARG A 315 -23.30 -3.45 -9.73
CA ARG A 315 -23.75 -2.17 -9.18
C ARG A 315 -22.60 -1.15 -9.19
N CYS A 316 -22.91 0.08 -9.55
CA CYS A 316 -22.04 1.25 -9.41
C CYS A 316 -22.36 1.90 -8.06
N VAL A 317 -21.60 1.55 -7.01
CA VAL A 317 -21.93 1.87 -5.62
C VAL A 317 -21.11 2.99 -5.00
N GLY A 318 -20.09 3.48 -5.70
CA GLY A 318 -19.30 4.65 -5.28
C GLY A 318 -19.23 5.66 -6.42
N GLU A 319 -19.45 6.93 -6.09
CA GLU A 319 -19.50 8.01 -7.06
C GLU A 319 -18.81 9.26 -6.51
N ASN A 320 -18.04 9.93 -7.36
CA ASN A 320 -17.52 11.25 -7.02
C ASN A 320 -18.65 12.28 -7.02
N PRO A 321 -18.86 13.05 -5.94
CA PRO A 321 -20.02 13.95 -5.83
C PRO A 321 -20.00 15.15 -6.79
N GLU A 322 -18.84 15.50 -7.35
CA GLU A 322 -18.69 16.66 -8.23
C GLU A 322 -18.77 16.26 -9.72
N THR A 323 -18.11 15.17 -10.08
CA THR A 323 -17.97 14.75 -11.49
C THR A 323 -18.92 13.61 -11.87
N HIS A 324 -19.59 13.00 -10.91
CA HIS A 324 -20.45 11.82 -11.08
C HIS A 324 -19.75 10.60 -11.68
N LEU A 325 -18.42 10.56 -11.61
CA LEU A 325 -17.65 9.42 -12.08
C LEU A 325 -17.79 8.23 -11.13
N VAL A 326 -17.93 7.05 -11.70
CA VAL A 326 -18.01 5.79 -10.93
C VAL A 326 -16.65 5.45 -10.35
N GLU A 327 -16.59 5.37 -9.03
CA GLU A 327 -15.37 5.11 -8.25
C GLU A 327 -15.31 3.67 -7.71
N VAL A 328 -16.49 3.04 -7.51
CA VAL A 328 -16.61 1.71 -6.94
C VAL A 328 -17.68 0.92 -7.67
N VAL A 329 -17.33 -0.31 -8.05
CA VAL A 329 -18.25 -1.31 -8.58
C VAL A 329 -18.29 -2.55 -7.68
N GLU A 330 -19.43 -3.21 -7.58
CA GLU A 330 -19.59 -4.47 -6.87
C GLU A 330 -20.60 -5.40 -7.54
N VAL A 331 -20.46 -6.73 -7.33
CA VAL A 331 -21.43 -7.74 -7.72
C VAL A 331 -22.00 -8.39 -6.46
N PRO A 332 -23.16 -7.93 -5.96
CA PRO A 332 -23.70 -8.34 -4.66
C PRO A 332 -24.12 -9.82 -4.56
N SER A 333 -24.33 -10.49 -5.69
CA SER A 333 -24.64 -11.92 -5.75
C SER A 333 -23.44 -12.80 -5.41
N LEU A 334 -22.23 -12.26 -5.43
CA LEU A 334 -21.00 -12.95 -5.07
C LEU A 334 -20.60 -12.61 -3.63
N ARG A 335 -19.86 -13.50 -3.00
CA ARG A 335 -19.40 -13.36 -1.62
C ARG A 335 -18.62 -12.06 -1.37
N TRP A 336 -17.74 -11.71 -2.29
CA TRP A 336 -16.98 -10.45 -2.34
C TRP A 336 -16.42 -10.24 -3.75
N TYR A 337 -16.96 -9.32 -4.50
CA TYR A 337 -16.44 -8.95 -5.82
C TYR A 337 -16.55 -7.45 -5.95
N VAL A 338 -15.47 -6.75 -5.57
CA VAL A 338 -15.43 -5.29 -5.43
C VAL A 338 -14.25 -4.73 -6.23
N GLY A 339 -14.51 -3.71 -7.01
CA GLY A 339 -13.49 -2.93 -7.72
C GLY A 339 -13.51 -1.47 -7.29
N VAL A 340 -12.33 -0.88 -7.09
CA VAL A 340 -12.17 0.53 -6.73
C VAL A 340 -11.23 1.23 -7.73
N GLN A 341 -11.60 2.43 -8.17
CA GLN A 341 -10.78 3.20 -9.12
C GLN A 341 -9.59 3.88 -8.45
N TYR A 342 -9.70 4.18 -7.19
CA TYR A 342 -8.67 4.77 -6.34
C TYR A 342 -7.70 3.72 -5.78
N HIS A 343 -6.71 4.19 -5.00
CA HIS A 343 -5.65 3.40 -4.40
C HIS A 343 -5.75 3.41 -2.86
N PRO A 344 -6.57 2.54 -2.25
CA PRO A 344 -6.75 2.53 -0.79
C PRO A 344 -5.46 2.16 -0.04
N GLU A 345 -4.54 1.46 -0.69
CA GLU A 345 -3.24 1.09 -0.13
C GLU A 345 -2.35 2.28 0.24
N TYR A 346 -2.64 3.48 -0.26
CA TYR A 346 -1.89 4.69 0.09
C TYR A 346 -2.41 5.40 1.35
N ASN A 347 -3.61 5.05 1.82
CA ASN A 347 -4.21 5.62 3.02
C ASN A 347 -4.11 4.68 4.22
N LEU A 348 -3.60 3.47 4.05
CA LEU A 348 -3.41 2.53 5.15
C LEU A 348 -2.24 2.96 6.02
N SER A 349 -2.51 3.16 7.30
CA SER A 349 -1.51 3.27 8.34
C SER A 349 -1.99 2.58 9.60
N LEU A 350 -1.06 2.07 10.42
CA LEU A 350 -1.40 1.44 11.70
C LEU A 350 -2.15 2.39 12.64
N ILE A 351 -1.89 3.69 12.55
CA ILE A 351 -2.59 4.72 13.32
C ILE A 351 -4.06 4.81 12.87
N HIS A 352 -4.34 4.71 11.56
CA HIS A 352 -5.69 4.77 11.03
C HIS A 352 -6.48 3.46 11.24
N ILE A 353 -5.81 2.32 11.35
CA ILE A 353 -6.44 1.04 11.69
C ILE A 353 -6.94 1.04 13.13
N SER A 354 -6.21 1.70 14.03
CA SER A 354 -6.59 1.78 15.44
C SER A 354 -7.64 2.83 15.76
N GLU A 355 -7.85 3.82 14.87
CA GLU A 355 -8.85 4.89 15.02
C GLU A 355 -9.64 5.07 13.70
N PRO A 356 -10.56 4.16 13.33
CA PRO A 356 -11.32 4.27 12.09
C PRO A 356 -12.22 5.52 12.02
N THR A 357 -12.39 6.25 13.10
CA THR A 357 -13.26 7.43 13.21
C THR A 357 -12.52 8.78 13.15
N ARG A 358 -11.18 8.80 13.17
CA ARG A 358 -10.41 10.04 13.01
C ARG A 358 -9.82 10.13 11.63
N ARG A 359 -10.63 10.61 10.70
CA ARG A 359 -10.15 11.20 9.44
C ARG A 359 -9.98 12.70 9.68
N VAL A 360 -8.76 13.19 9.51
CA VAL A 360 -8.48 14.62 9.35
C VAL A 360 -8.38 14.89 7.86
#